data_22815e66bca255cee3c55c2230945bc1
#
_entry.id   22815e66bca255cee3c55c2230945bc1
#
_cell.length_a   1.000
_cell.length_b   1.000
_cell.length_c   1.000
_cell.angle_alpha   90.00
_cell.angle_beta   90.00
_cell.angle_gamma   90.00
#
_symmetry.space_group_name_H-M   'P 1'
#
loop_
_entity.id
_entity.type
_entity.pdbx_description
1 polymer ?
#
loop_
_entity_poly.entity_id
_entity_poly.type
_entity_poly.pdbx_seq_one_letter_code
_entity_poly.pdbx_strand_id
1 'polypeptide(L)'
;ALTGIAASALGATIVSSSNSVVSNSDQAKDIHFELFSQPNGGRLLAVLLAGIGLWAILQLIVGGAVQLGYAHFNLNLVDGNDAAISDLFSQKDRLWDGFCMKFLQGLYIALWSLLLVIPGIVKTYSYAMTPYIMSEHPSLTANEAITESRRIMNGNKWRLFCLDFSFVGWELLCSVPLY
;
A
#
# COMPACT_ATOMS: atom_id res chain seq x y z
N ALA A 1 -9.80 -51.20 36.70
CA ALA A 1 -8.49 -51.35 36.04
C ALA A 1 -8.48 -50.71 34.62
N LEU A 2 -9.59 -50.76 33.86
CA LEU A 2 -9.68 -50.19 32.51
C LEU A 2 -9.68 -48.65 32.47
N THR A 3 -10.17 -47.94 33.47
CA THR A 3 -10.24 -46.47 33.53
C THR A 3 -8.87 -45.82 33.76
N GLY A 4 -7.94 -46.52 34.43
CA GLY A 4 -6.59 -46.03 34.69
C GLY A 4 -5.70 -46.02 33.42
N ILE A 5 -5.89 -46.98 32.55
CA ILE A 5 -5.09 -47.12 31.31
C ILE A 5 -5.49 -46.02 30.28
N ALA A 6 -6.78 -45.70 30.19
CA ALA A 6 -7.26 -44.62 29.30
C ALA A 6 -6.80 -43.23 29.74
N ALA A 7 -6.75 -42.96 31.03
CA ALA A 7 -6.28 -41.68 31.55
C ALA A 7 -4.78 -41.50 31.36
N SER A 8 -3.98 -42.56 31.48
CA SER A 8 -2.53 -42.49 31.23
C SER A 8 -2.19 -42.32 29.74
N ALA A 9 -2.95 -42.95 28.85
CA ALA A 9 -2.76 -42.80 27.40
C ALA A 9 -3.12 -41.41 26.90
N LEU A 10 -4.20 -40.80 27.41
CA LEU A 10 -4.58 -39.41 27.12
C LEU A 10 -3.55 -38.39 27.64
N GLY A 11 -3.04 -38.58 28.87
CA GLY A 11 -1.98 -37.79 29.43
C GLY A 11 -0.69 -37.84 28.61
N ALA A 12 -0.28 -39.02 28.16
CA ALA A 12 0.91 -39.20 27.34
C ALA A 12 0.78 -38.55 25.95
N THR A 13 -0.41 -38.60 25.34
CA THR A 13 -0.65 -37.92 24.05
C THR A 13 -0.65 -36.38 24.15
N ILE A 14 -1.21 -35.85 25.22
CA ILE A 14 -1.20 -34.41 25.45
C ILE A 14 0.22 -33.90 25.70
N VAL A 15 1.00 -34.60 26.53
CA VAL A 15 2.40 -34.24 26.81
C VAL A 15 3.27 -34.36 25.55
N SER A 16 3.06 -35.42 24.74
CA SER A 16 3.78 -35.59 23.47
C SER A 16 3.44 -34.45 22.47
N SER A 17 2.16 -34.07 22.39
CA SER A 17 1.74 -32.98 21.51
C SER A 17 2.28 -31.61 21.97
N SER A 18 2.27 -31.34 23.27
CA SER A 18 2.84 -30.10 23.81
C SER A 18 4.35 -30.03 23.62
N ASN A 19 5.08 -31.13 23.79
CA ASN A 19 6.53 -31.20 23.57
C ASN A 19 6.89 -30.97 22.09
N SER A 20 6.11 -31.48 21.14
CA SER A 20 6.34 -31.24 19.71
C SER A 20 6.10 -29.79 19.31
N VAL A 21 5.10 -29.13 19.87
CA VAL A 21 4.81 -27.71 19.63
C VAL A 21 5.92 -26.82 20.21
N VAL A 22 6.39 -27.09 21.43
CA VAL A 22 7.50 -26.37 22.07
C VAL A 22 8.79 -26.59 21.29
N SER A 23 9.11 -27.82 20.89
CA SER A 23 10.29 -28.13 20.06
C SER A 23 10.28 -27.35 18.73
N ASN A 24 9.13 -27.28 18.05
CA ASN A 24 9.00 -26.52 16.80
C ASN A 24 9.16 -25.00 16.99
N SER A 25 8.69 -24.46 18.12
CA SER A 25 8.84 -23.03 18.42
C SER A 25 10.29 -22.65 18.74
N ASP A 26 11.00 -23.52 19.44
CA ASP A 26 12.41 -23.30 19.77
C ASP A 26 13.29 -23.48 18.52
N GLN A 27 13.00 -24.47 17.69
CA GLN A 27 13.68 -24.67 16.40
C GLN A 27 13.46 -23.48 15.44
N ALA A 28 12.27 -22.88 15.45
CA ALA A 28 12.02 -21.67 14.67
C ALA A 28 12.80 -20.47 15.18
N LYS A 29 12.97 -20.32 16.49
CA LYS A 29 13.80 -19.28 17.12
C LYS A 29 15.29 -19.47 16.81
N ASP A 30 15.76 -20.71 16.86
CA ASP A 30 17.15 -21.04 16.57
C ASP A 30 17.49 -20.80 15.09
N ILE A 31 16.60 -21.16 14.17
CA ILE A 31 16.75 -20.83 12.74
C ILE A 31 16.77 -19.32 12.53
N HIS A 32 15.92 -18.56 13.21
CA HIS A 32 15.89 -17.11 13.13
C HIS A 32 17.19 -16.49 13.65
N PHE A 33 17.68 -16.99 14.78
CA PHE A 33 18.91 -16.50 15.39
C PHE A 33 20.14 -16.87 14.56
N GLU A 34 20.21 -18.09 14.03
CA GLU A 34 21.30 -18.55 13.14
C GLU A 34 21.36 -17.77 11.82
N LEU A 35 20.22 -17.46 11.21
CA LEU A 35 20.14 -16.64 10.00
C LEU A 35 20.71 -15.22 10.22
N PHE A 36 20.52 -14.64 11.40
CA PHE A 36 21.04 -13.33 11.74
C PHE A 36 22.49 -13.36 12.25
N SER A 37 22.95 -14.46 12.86
CA SER A 37 24.29 -14.59 13.42
C SER A 37 25.36 -15.02 12.41
N GLN A 38 24.97 -15.51 11.23
CA GLN A 38 25.93 -15.83 10.17
C GLN A 38 26.57 -14.54 9.62
N PRO A 39 27.89 -14.56 9.32
CA PRO A 39 28.60 -13.38 8.79
C PRO A 39 28.03 -12.88 7.45
N ASN A 40 27.20 -13.69 6.78
CA ASN A 40 26.49 -13.34 5.56
C ASN A 40 25.04 -12.88 5.80
N GLY A 41 24.47 -13.08 6.99
CA GLY A 41 23.09 -12.70 7.32
C GLY A 41 22.83 -11.19 7.18
N GLY A 42 23.79 -10.39 7.65
CA GLY A 42 23.74 -8.93 7.46
C GLY A 42 23.83 -8.50 6.00
N ARG A 43 24.59 -9.21 5.17
CA ARG A 43 24.70 -8.95 3.73
C ARG A 43 23.42 -9.31 3.00
N LEU A 44 22.79 -10.44 3.33
CA LEU A 44 21.51 -10.85 2.75
C LEU A 44 20.41 -9.84 3.10
N LEU A 45 20.35 -9.42 4.36
CA LEU A 45 19.41 -8.37 4.79
C LEU A 45 19.66 -7.06 4.04
N ALA A 46 20.91 -6.64 3.90
CA ALA A 46 21.27 -5.43 3.16
C ALA A 46 20.87 -5.52 1.67
N VAL A 47 21.06 -6.67 1.03
CA VAL A 47 20.66 -6.90 -0.37
C VAL A 47 19.14 -6.88 -0.51
N LEU A 48 18.40 -7.50 0.42
CA LEU A 48 16.95 -7.46 0.43
C LEU A 48 16.40 -6.03 0.63
N LEU A 49 16.95 -5.29 1.58
CA LEU A 49 16.57 -3.90 1.82
C LEU A 49 16.91 -3.00 0.62
N ALA A 50 18.08 -3.21 0.00
CA ALA A 50 18.45 -2.49 -1.22
C ALA A 50 17.51 -2.83 -2.39
N GLY A 51 17.13 -4.09 -2.55
CA GLY A 51 16.16 -4.54 -3.56
C GLY A 51 14.77 -3.93 -3.35
N ILE A 52 14.28 -3.93 -2.11
CA ILE A 52 13.01 -3.30 -1.74
C ILE A 52 13.08 -1.78 -1.99
N GLY A 53 14.19 -1.14 -1.61
CA GLY A 53 14.40 0.29 -1.83
C GLY A 53 14.41 0.65 -3.32
N LEU A 54 15.13 -0.11 -4.13
CA LEU A 54 15.17 0.09 -5.59
C LEU A 54 13.78 -0.12 -6.21
N TRP A 55 13.08 -1.17 -5.80
CA TRP A 55 11.72 -1.42 -6.26
C TRP A 55 10.75 -0.30 -5.86
N ALA A 56 10.86 0.23 -4.64
CA ALA A 56 10.05 1.36 -4.18
C ALA A 56 10.32 2.63 -5.00
N ILE A 57 11.58 2.90 -5.35
CA ILE A 57 11.96 4.05 -6.20
C ILE A 57 11.36 3.88 -7.60
N LEU A 58 11.46 2.68 -8.19
CA LEU A 58 10.85 2.38 -9.49
C LEU A 58 9.33 2.58 -9.46
N GLN A 59 8.66 2.14 -8.40
CA GLN A 59 7.22 2.34 -8.21
C GLN A 59 6.85 3.82 -8.06
N LEU A 60 7.68 4.64 -7.43
CA LEU A 60 7.45 6.08 -7.33
C LEU A 60 7.56 6.78 -8.69
N ILE A 61 8.57 6.43 -9.48
CA ILE A 61 8.80 7.04 -10.80
C ILE A 61 7.71 6.63 -11.79
N VAL A 62 7.55 5.31 -11.98
CA VAL A 62 6.58 4.76 -12.94
C VAL A 62 5.15 5.02 -12.47
N GLY A 63 4.88 4.80 -11.18
CA GLY A 63 3.55 4.99 -10.59
C GLY A 63 3.08 6.44 -10.64
N GLY A 64 3.98 7.43 -10.54
CA GLY A 64 3.65 8.84 -10.70
C GLY A 64 3.20 9.19 -12.12
N ALA A 65 3.94 8.74 -13.11
CA ALA A 65 3.61 8.97 -14.52
C ALA A 65 2.32 8.26 -14.95
N VAL A 66 2.16 6.99 -14.55
CA VAL A 66 0.94 6.21 -14.84
C VAL A 66 -0.27 6.84 -14.16
N GLN A 67 -0.15 7.32 -12.94
CA GLN A 67 -1.25 7.99 -12.23
C GLN A 67 -1.65 9.29 -12.92
N LEU A 68 -0.69 10.04 -13.46
CA LEU A 68 -0.95 11.26 -14.22
C LEU A 68 -1.65 10.94 -15.55
N GLY A 69 -1.18 9.91 -16.27
CA GLY A 69 -1.81 9.40 -17.49
C GLY A 69 -3.21 8.85 -17.26
N TYR A 70 -3.41 8.13 -16.14
CA TYR A 70 -4.73 7.64 -15.75
C TYR A 70 -5.70 8.79 -15.42
N ALA A 71 -5.23 9.84 -14.78
CA ALA A 71 -6.04 11.04 -14.53
C ALA A 71 -6.45 11.72 -15.84
N HIS A 72 -5.52 11.84 -16.80
CA HIS A 72 -5.80 12.40 -18.13
C HIS A 72 -6.81 11.55 -18.91
N PHE A 73 -6.66 10.23 -18.88
CA PHE A 73 -7.60 9.30 -19.49
C PHE A 73 -9.02 9.46 -18.93
N ASN A 74 -9.15 9.54 -17.59
CA ASN A 74 -10.45 9.74 -16.94
C ASN A 74 -11.08 11.09 -17.28
N LEU A 75 -10.29 12.16 -17.36
CA LEU A 75 -10.77 13.48 -17.77
C LEU A 75 -11.32 13.43 -19.21
N ASN A 76 -10.57 12.85 -20.16
CA ASN A 76 -11.02 12.68 -21.53
C ASN A 76 -12.32 11.88 -21.61
N LEU A 77 -12.47 10.84 -20.78
CA LEU A 77 -13.69 10.04 -20.75
C LEU A 77 -14.90 10.85 -20.23
N VAL A 78 -14.70 11.68 -19.22
CA VAL A 78 -15.77 12.54 -18.65
C VAL A 78 -16.15 13.66 -19.61
N ASP A 79 -15.16 14.22 -20.32
CA ASP A 79 -15.37 15.30 -21.31
C ASP A 79 -15.99 14.78 -22.64
N GLY A 80 -16.19 13.45 -22.76
CA GLY A 80 -16.76 12.84 -23.95
C GLY A 80 -15.79 12.81 -25.15
N ASN A 81 -14.50 12.97 -24.91
CA ASN A 81 -13.45 12.80 -25.92
C ASN A 81 -13.15 11.31 -26.13
N ASP A 82 -12.54 10.97 -27.28
CA ASP A 82 -12.08 9.61 -27.55
C ASP A 82 -10.92 9.24 -26.63
N ALA A 83 -11.24 8.63 -25.47
CA ALA A 83 -10.25 8.16 -24.53
C ALA A 83 -9.54 6.91 -25.09
N ALA A 84 -8.25 7.02 -25.40
CA ALA A 84 -7.42 5.93 -25.89
C ALA A 84 -6.46 5.42 -24.82
N ILE A 85 -6.13 4.12 -24.87
CA ILE A 85 -5.14 3.51 -23.95
C ILE A 85 -3.76 4.21 -24.09
N SER A 86 -3.46 4.80 -25.25
CA SER A 86 -2.27 5.62 -25.48
C SER A 86 -2.20 6.83 -24.52
N ASP A 87 -3.33 7.33 -24.02
CA ASP A 87 -3.38 8.49 -23.13
C ASP A 87 -2.76 8.18 -21.77
N LEU A 88 -2.77 6.91 -21.34
CA LEU A 88 -2.06 6.45 -20.13
C LEU A 88 -0.55 6.74 -20.20
N PHE A 89 0.02 6.72 -21.41
CA PHE A 89 1.44 6.97 -21.65
C PHE A 89 1.72 8.35 -22.25
N SER A 90 0.70 9.17 -22.46
CA SER A 90 0.82 10.52 -23.03
C SER A 90 1.68 11.45 -22.16
N GLN A 91 1.70 11.20 -20.86
CA GLN A 91 2.41 12.00 -19.86
C GLN A 91 3.83 11.49 -19.55
N LYS A 92 4.40 10.60 -20.39
CA LYS A 92 5.75 10.03 -20.20
C LYS A 92 6.86 11.09 -20.12
N ASP A 93 6.70 12.21 -20.81
CA ASP A 93 7.68 13.30 -20.82
C ASP A 93 7.68 14.10 -19.49
N ARG A 94 6.66 13.88 -18.64
CA ARG A 94 6.49 14.50 -17.32
C ARG A 94 6.75 13.53 -16.17
N LEU A 95 7.65 12.57 -16.38
CA LEU A 95 8.05 11.60 -15.33
C LEU A 95 8.51 12.28 -14.05
N TRP A 96 9.26 13.37 -14.19
CA TRP A 96 9.78 14.13 -13.04
C TRP A 96 8.66 14.80 -12.24
N ASP A 97 7.71 15.42 -12.91
CA ASP A 97 6.55 16.05 -12.26
C ASP A 97 5.69 15.01 -11.54
N GLY A 98 5.43 13.86 -12.19
CA GLY A 98 4.71 12.73 -11.59
C GLY A 98 5.44 12.15 -10.37
N PHE A 99 6.77 12.04 -10.45
CA PHE A 99 7.60 11.62 -9.30
C PHE A 99 7.50 12.62 -8.15
N CYS A 100 7.72 13.91 -8.41
CA CYS A 100 7.64 14.97 -7.40
C CYS A 100 6.26 14.99 -6.73
N MET A 101 5.19 14.91 -7.52
CA MET A 101 3.82 14.85 -7.02
C MET A 101 3.63 13.66 -6.07
N LYS A 102 3.99 12.46 -6.52
CA LYS A 102 3.81 11.23 -5.76
C LYS A 102 4.66 11.23 -4.49
N PHE A 103 5.88 11.71 -4.58
CA PHE A 103 6.81 11.80 -3.45
C PHE A 103 6.32 12.78 -2.39
N LEU A 104 5.96 14.01 -2.78
CA LEU A 104 5.45 15.01 -1.84
C LEU A 104 4.14 14.57 -1.20
N GLN A 105 3.22 14.02 -1.99
CA GLN A 105 1.95 13.50 -1.50
C GLN A 105 2.17 12.38 -0.49
N GLY A 106 3.04 11.41 -0.81
CA GLY A 106 3.40 10.32 0.08
C GLY A 106 4.08 10.81 1.37
N LEU A 107 5.01 11.78 1.25
CA LEU A 107 5.69 12.38 2.39
C LEU A 107 4.72 13.08 3.34
N TYR A 108 3.80 13.89 2.81
CA TYR A 108 2.79 14.56 3.63
C TYR A 108 1.85 13.57 4.32
N ILE A 109 1.38 12.53 3.59
CA ILE A 109 0.52 11.50 4.18
C ILE A 109 1.29 10.73 5.26
N ALA A 110 2.54 10.32 5.01
CA ALA A 110 3.36 9.59 5.97
C ALA A 110 3.60 10.41 7.25
N LEU A 111 3.92 11.70 7.12
CA LEU A 111 4.13 12.59 8.26
C LEU A 111 2.88 12.71 9.14
N TRP A 112 1.71 12.85 8.52
CA TRP A 112 0.44 12.93 9.24
C TRP A 112 0.02 11.57 9.82
N SER A 113 0.32 10.47 9.13
CA SER A 113 0.04 9.12 9.63
C SER A 113 0.94 8.73 10.80
N LEU A 114 2.19 9.23 10.81
CA LEU A 114 3.11 9.03 11.93
C LEU A 114 2.60 9.75 13.20
N LEU A 115 1.98 10.90 13.05
CA LEU A 115 1.43 11.65 14.16
C LEU A 115 0.16 10.97 14.71
N LEU A 116 -0.76 10.60 13.84
CA LEU A 116 -2.03 9.91 14.14
C LEU A 116 -2.59 9.30 12.85
N VAL A 117 -3.08 8.07 12.93
CA VAL A 117 -3.65 7.34 11.77
C VAL A 117 -4.86 8.08 11.16
N ILE A 118 -5.77 8.59 12.00
CA ILE A 118 -6.99 9.28 11.55
C ILE A 118 -6.68 10.52 10.69
N PRO A 119 -5.84 11.49 11.10
CA PRO A 119 -5.50 12.61 10.24
C PRO A 119 -4.72 12.18 8.98
N GLY A 120 -3.97 11.07 9.00
CA GLY A 120 -3.37 10.49 7.81
C GLY A 120 -4.41 10.14 6.75
N ILE A 121 -5.47 9.43 7.13
CA ILE A 121 -6.60 9.09 6.25
C ILE A 121 -7.26 10.36 5.70
N VAL A 122 -7.57 11.35 6.55
CA VAL A 122 -8.17 12.63 6.12
C VAL A 122 -7.28 13.37 5.12
N LYS A 123 -5.95 13.27 5.26
CA LYS A 123 -5.00 13.89 4.32
C LYS A 123 -4.93 13.15 2.98
N THR A 124 -5.08 11.83 2.98
CA THR A 124 -5.19 11.05 1.73
C THR A 124 -6.34 11.56 0.88
N TYR A 125 -7.52 11.75 1.46
CA TYR A 125 -8.67 12.33 0.76
C TYR A 125 -8.45 13.79 0.36
N SER A 126 -7.69 14.56 1.14
CA SER A 126 -7.37 15.96 0.78
C SER A 126 -6.49 16.08 -0.46
N TYR A 127 -5.70 15.06 -0.77
CA TYR A 127 -4.77 15.04 -1.91
C TYR A 127 -5.26 14.20 -3.09
N ALA A 128 -6.46 13.64 -3.01
CA ALA A 128 -7.02 12.76 -4.03
C ALA A 128 -7.14 13.42 -5.41
N MET A 129 -7.40 14.72 -5.47
CA MET A 129 -7.55 15.47 -6.72
C MET A 129 -6.24 15.95 -7.34
N THR A 130 -5.10 15.80 -6.64
CA THR A 130 -3.80 16.29 -7.12
C THR A 130 -3.43 15.79 -8.51
N PRO A 131 -3.53 14.48 -8.86
CA PRO A 131 -3.14 14.01 -10.19
C PRO A 131 -4.03 14.56 -11.29
N TYR A 132 -5.31 14.79 -11.02
CA TYR A 132 -6.25 15.39 -11.99
C TYR A 132 -5.89 16.85 -12.27
N ILE A 133 -5.62 17.64 -11.22
CA ILE A 133 -5.21 19.05 -11.33
C ILE A 133 -3.90 19.18 -12.12
N MET A 134 -2.91 18.33 -11.84
CA MET A 134 -1.64 18.33 -12.58
C MET A 134 -1.78 17.89 -14.03
N SER A 135 -2.75 17.01 -14.32
CA SER A 135 -3.05 16.57 -15.69
C SER A 135 -3.72 17.67 -16.51
N GLU A 136 -4.64 18.41 -15.90
CA GLU A 136 -5.39 19.51 -16.53
C GLU A 136 -4.54 20.78 -16.65
N HIS A 137 -3.71 21.07 -15.66
CA HIS A 137 -2.86 22.25 -15.60
C HIS A 137 -1.36 21.89 -15.56
N PRO A 138 -0.74 21.61 -16.72
CA PRO A 138 0.66 21.18 -16.81
C PRO A 138 1.68 22.20 -16.29
N SER A 139 1.29 23.45 -16.18
CA SER A 139 2.15 24.57 -15.70
C SER A 139 2.30 24.63 -14.17
N LEU A 140 1.43 23.94 -13.42
CA LEU A 140 1.47 23.94 -11.96
C LEU A 140 2.57 23.01 -11.43
N THR A 141 3.26 23.48 -10.41
CA THR A 141 4.19 22.65 -9.66
C THR A 141 3.44 21.62 -8.78
N ALA A 142 4.10 20.53 -8.43
CA ALA A 142 3.50 19.48 -7.57
C ALA A 142 2.94 20.05 -6.25
N ASN A 143 3.62 21.01 -5.64
CA ASN A 143 3.19 21.62 -4.37
C ASN A 143 1.95 22.52 -4.55
N GLU A 144 1.88 23.27 -5.64
CA GLU A 144 0.71 24.08 -5.99
C GLU A 144 -0.51 23.19 -6.27
N ALA A 145 -0.34 22.11 -7.02
CA ALA A 145 -1.40 21.14 -7.29
C ALA A 145 -1.92 20.48 -5.99
N ILE A 146 -1.04 20.12 -5.04
CA ILE A 146 -1.41 19.62 -3.72
C ILE A 146 -2.22 20.68 -2.93
N THR A 147 -1.80 21.94 -2.99
CA THR A 147 -2.49 23.04 -2.30
C THR A 147 -3.88 23.27 -2.88
N GLU A 148 -4.00 23.26 -4.19
CA GLU A 148 -5.27 23.39 -4.89
C GLU A 148 -6.20 22.19 -4.64
N SER A 149 -5.67 20.97 -4.63
CA SER A 149 -6.41 19.76 -4.25
C SER A 149 -7.00 19.91 -2.84
N ARG A 150 -6.22 20.41 -1.88
CA ARG A 150 -6.71 20.69 -0.52
C ARG A 150 -7.85 21.70 -0.50
N ARG A 151 -7.79 22.72 -1.35
CA ARG A 151 -8.82 23.75 -1.48
C ARG A 151 -10.11 23.18 -2.01
N ILE A 152 -10.06 22.42 -3.11
CA ILE A 152 -11.23 21.79 -3.75
C ILE A 152 -11.87 20.75 -2.83
N MET A 153 -11.05 19.95 -2.14
CA MET A 153 -11.52 18.89 -1.24
C MET A 153 -12.01 19.43 0.11
N ASN A 154 -11.92 20.73 0.37
CA ASN A 154 -12.45 21.29 1.61
C ASN A 154 -14.00 21.24 1.60
N GLY A 155 -14.56 20.56 2.60
CA GLY A 155 -16.02 20.28 2.67
C GLY A 155 -16.49 19.03 1.94
N ASN A 156 -15.71 18.50 0.97
CA ASN A 156 -16.11 17.35 0.14
C ASN A 156 -15.46 16.01 0.54
N LYS A 157 -14.52 16.01 1.48
CA LYS A 157 -13.77 14.81 1.92
C LYS A 157 -14.69 13.70 2.40
N TRP A 158 -15.72 14.05 3.18
CA TRP A 158 -16.67 13.10 3.73
C TRP A 158 -17.51 12.43 2.64
N ARG A 159 -17.90 13.19 1.61
CA ARG A 159 -18.63 12.65 0.46
C ARG A 159 -17.81 11.62 -0.29
N LEU A 160 -16.52 11.91 -0.54
CA LEU A 160 -15.62 10.97 -1.21
C LEU A 160 -15.37 9.73 -0.34
N PHE A 161 -15.19 9.91 0.96
CA PHE A 161 -15.06 8.78 1.91
C PHE A 161 -16.30 7.87 1.88
N CYS A 162 -17.50 8.43 1.93
CA CYS A 162 -18.73 7.63 1.86
C CYS A 162 -18.87 6.88 0.53
N LEU A 163 -18.44 7.49 -0.58
CA LEU A 163 -18.41 6.87 -1.88
C LEU A 163 -17.48 5.65 -1.88
N ASP A 164 -16.23 5.82 -1.46
CA ASP A 164 -15.25 4.73 -1.38
C ASP A 164 -15.72 3.61 -0.46
N PHE A 165 -16.27 3.98 0.70
CA PHE A 165 -16.80 2.99 1.64
C PHE A 165 -17.97 2.18 1.06
N SER A 166 -18.79 2.79 0.21
CA SER A 166 -19.85 2.09 -0.53
C SER A 166 -19.28 1.03 -1.50
N PHE A 167 -18.14 1.30 -2.13
CA PHE A 167 -17.49 0.33 -3.02
C PHE A 167 -16.79 -0.82 -2.29
N VAL A 168 -16.31 -0.61 -1.07
CA VAL A 168 -15.67 -1.66 -0.24
C VAL A 168 -16.63 -2.86 -0.05
N GLY A 169 -17.93 -2.60 0.12
CA GLY A 169 -18.95 -3.66 0.20
C GLY A 169 -18.99 -4.54 -1.06
N TRP A 170 -18.89 -3.93 -2.24
CA TRP A 170 -18.85 -4.63 -3.52
C TRP A 170 -17.56 -5.40 -3.74
N GLU A 171 -16.41 -4.85 -3.34
CA GLU A 171 -15.11 -5.55 -3.40
C GLU A 171 -15.09 -6.80 -2.52
N LEU A 172 -15.65 -6.70 -1.30
CA LEU A 172 -15.81 -7.86 -0.41
C LEU A 172 -16.74 -8.92 -1.01
N LEU A 173 -17.86 -8.53 -1.59
CA LEU A 173 -18.78 -9.46 -2.26
C LEU A 173 -18.14 -10.14 -3.46
N CYS A 174 -17.34 -9.44 -4.24
CA CYS A 174 -16.62 -10.00 -5.38
C CYS A 174 -15.45 -10.90 -4.97
N SER A 175 -14.85 -10.70 -3.79
CA SER A 175 -13.74 -11.53 -3.31
C SER A 175 -14.17 -12.87 -2.76
N VAL A 176 -15.39 -12.99 -2.22
CA VAL A 176 -15.93 -14.24 -1.62
C VAL A 176 -16.10 -15.40 -2.62
N PRO A 177 -16.56 -15.22 -3.87
CA PRO A 177 -16.75 -16.34 -4.80
C PRO A 177 -15.47 -16.85 -5.48
N LEU A 178 -14.30 -16.30 -5.19
CA LEU A 178 -13.02 -16.71 -5.77
C LEU A 178 -12.27 -17.77 -4.92
N TYR A 179 -12.86 -18.23 -3.82
CA TYR A 179 -12.43 -19.34 -2.97
C TYR A 179 -13.52 -20.41 -2.92
#